data_1e9322cd768cdb443f0ddc252585bab9
#
_entry.id   1e9322cd768cdb443f0ddc252585bab9
#
_cell.length_a   1.000
_cell.length_b   1.000
_cell.length_c   1.000
_cell.angle_alpha   90.00
_cell.angle_beta   90.00
_cell.angle_gamma   90.00
#
_symmetry.space_group_name_H-M   'P 1'
#
loop_
_entity.id
_entity.type
_entity.pdbx_description
1 polymer ?
#
loop_
_entity_poly.entity_id
_entity_poly.type
_entity_poly.pdbx_seq_one_letter_code
_entity_poly.pdbx_strand_id
1 'polypeptide(L)' 'MIIQERRDKILSIVKERKYCTINYLSHTLCVAPITIRRDLQEMERAGLIHRCFGG' A
#
# COMPACT_ATOMS: atom_id res chain seq x y z
N MET A 1 -10.35 -10.31 1.57
CA MET A 1 -10.39 -8.88 1.19
C MET A 1 -10.17 -8.75 -0.30
N ILE A 2 -11.09 -8.10 -0.99
CA ILE A 2 -10.93 -7.91 -2.43
C ILE A 2 -9.92 -6.79 -2.70
N ILE A 3 -9.37 -6.80 -3.91
CA ILE A 3 -8.27 -5.91 -4.27
C ILE A 3 -8.62 -4.43 -4.11
N GLN A 4 -9.84 -4.05 -4.46
CA GLN A 4 -10.25 -2.64 -4.33
C GLN A 4 -10.29 -2.20 -2.88
N GLU A 5 -10.83 -3.03 -2.01
CA GLU A 5 -10.86 -2.73 -0.58
C GLU A 5 -9.45 -2.60 -0.02
N ARG A 6 -8.56 -3.49 -0.44
CA ARG A 6 -7.18 -3.48 0.03
C ARG A 6 -6.48 -2.19 -0.41
N ARG A 7 -6.66 -1.79 -1.66
CA ARG A 7 -6.04 -0.58 -2.17
C ARG A 7 -6.61 0.68 -1.52
N ASP A 8 -7.91 0.68 -1.25
CA ASP A 8 -8.53 1.79 -0.53
C ASP A 8 -7.93 1.95 0.85
N LYS A 9 -7.70 0.85 1.55
CA LYS A 9 -7.09 0.88 2.87
C LYS A 9 -5.64 1.34 2.81
N ILE A 10 -4.89 0.87 1.83
CA ILE A 10 -3.51 1.31 1.63
C ILE A 10 -3.47 2.81 1.39
N LEU A 11 -4.33 3.30 0.51
CA LEU A 11 -4.38 4.72 0.18
C LEU A 11 -4.68 5.57 1.41
N SER A 12 -5.63 5.13 2.22
CA SER A 12 -6.00 5.82 3.44
C SER A 12 -4.83 5.91 4.41
N ILE A 13 -4.11 4.79 4.59
CA ILE A 13 -2.96 4.75 5.50
C ILE A 13 -1.83 5.64 4.99
N VAL A 14 -1.55 5.59 3.70
CA VAL A 14 -0.49 6.40 3.10
C VAL A 14 -0.78 7.88 3.23
N LYS A 15 -2.03 8.29 3.01
CA LYS A 15 -2.41 9.69 3.14
C LYS A 15 -2.26 10.19 4.57
N GLU A 16 -2.60 9.34 5.53
CA GLU A 16 -2.54 9.72 6.93
C GLU A 16 -1.12 9.76 7.46
N ARG A 17 -0.32 8.77 7.11
CA ARG A 17 1.03 8.63 7.66
C ARG A 17 2.11 9.28 6.81
N LYS A 18 1.84 9.55 5.55
CA LYS A 18 2.78 10.12 4.58
C LYS A 18 3.93 9.21 4.20
N TYR A 19 4.39 8.36 5.11
CA TYR A 19 5.46 7.41 4.85
C TYR A 19 5.11 6.07 5.49
N CYS A 20 5.20 5.01 4.73
CA CYS A 20 4.93 3.65 5.22
C CYS A 20 5.94 2.68 4.65
N THR A 21 6.18 1.60 5.38
CA THR A 21 6.98 0.49 4.86
C THR A 21 6.06 -0.60 4.37
N ILE A 22 6.58 -1.44 3.49
CA ILE A 22 5.86 -2.61 3.01
C ILE A 22 5.53 -3.53 4.18
N ASN A 23 6.48 -3.68 5.11
CA ASN A 23 6.25 -4.52 6.29
C ASN A 23 5.11 -4.00 7.15
N TYR A 24 5.05 -2.70 7.36
CA TYR A 24 3.96 -2.10 8.13
C TYR A 24 2.60 -2.41 7.50
N LEU A 25 2.49 -2.20 6.20
CA LEU A 25 1.24 -2.45 5.48
C LEU A 25 0.90 -3.94 5.49
N SER A 26 1.90 -4.79 5.29
CA SER A 26 1.70 -6.22 5.32
C SER A 26 1.12 -6.69 6.66
N HIS A 27 1.68 -6.23 7.75
CA HIS A 27 1.19 -6.59 9.08
C HIS A 27 -0.19 -5.99 9.36
N THR A 28 -0.37 -4.74 9.02
CA THR A 28 -1.62 -4.05 9.31
C THR A 28 -2.80 -4.67 8.56
N LEU A 29 -2.58 -5.06 7.32
CA LEU A 29 -3.63 -5.58 6.47
C LEU A 29 -3.66 -7.11 6.42
N CYS A 30 -2.69 -7.76 7.06
CA CYS A 30 -2.58 -9.22 7.05
C CYS A 30 -2.49 -9.76 5.62
N VAL A 31 -1.66 -9.13 4.82
CA VAL A 31 -1.46 -9.48 3.42
C VAL A 31 0.04 -9.70 3.18
N ALA A 32 0.37 -10.66 2.32
CA ALA A 32 1.77 -10.97 2.05
C ALA A 32 2.52 -9.75 1.50
N PRO A 33 3.80 -9.55 1.91
CA PRO A 33 4.57 -8.39 1.44
C PRO A 33 4.66 -8.27 -0.08
N ILE A 34 4.76 -9.38 -0.78
CA ILE A 34 4.85 -9.33 -2.24
C ILE A 34 3.56 -8.77 -2.87
N THR A 35 2.41 -9.08 -2.26
CA THR A 35 1.14 -8.58 -2.72
C THR A 35 1.04 -7.07 -2.47
N ILE A 36 1.50 -6.62 -1.31
CA ILE A 36 1.54 -5.19 -0.99
C ILE A 36 2.44 -4.46 -1.98
N ARG A 37 3.61 -5.03 -2.27
CA ARG A 37 4.54 -4.42 -3.22
C ARG A 37 3.90 -4.24 -4.59
N ARG A 38 3.21 -5.25 -5.07
CA ARG A 38 2.52 -5.18 -6.35
C ARG A 38 1.44 -4.11 -6.36
N ASP A 39 0.65 -4.06 -5.29
CA ASP A 39 -0.40 -3.05 -5.18
C ASP A 39 0.17 -1.65 -5.20
N LEU A 40 1.25 -1.43 -4.46
CA LEU A 40 1.88 -0.10 -4.42
C LEU A 40 2.43 0.29 -5.78
N GLN A 41 3.03 -0.64 -6.50
CA GLN A 41 3.54 -0.37 -7.83
C GLN A 41 2.42 0.02 -8.80
N GLU A 42 1.31 -0.71 -8.75
CA GLU A 42 0.17 -0.41 -9.62
C GLU A 42 -0.48 0.92 -9.24
N MET A 43 -0.58 1.20 -7.95
CA MET A 43 -1.16 2.46 -7.50
C MET A 43 -0.27 3.64 -7.88
N GLU A 44 1.04 3.47 -7.80
CA GLU A 44 1.98 4.51 -8.21
C GLU A 44 1.88 4.75 -9.72
N ARG A 45 1.78 3.67 -10.50
CA ARG A 45 1.63 3.78 -11.95
C ARG A 45 0.35 4.51 -12.33
N ALA A 46 -0.71 4.27 -11.57
CA ALA A 46 -2.00 4.92 -11.81
C ALA A 46 -2.04 6.37 -11.30
N GLY A 47 -0.97 6.83 -10.65
CA GLY A 47 -0.92 8.18 -10.13
C GLY A 47 -1.67 8.39 -8.84
N LEU A 48 -2.06 7.32 -8.16
CA LEU A 48 -2.81 7.42 -6.91
C LEU A 48 -1.92 7.74 -5.73
N ILE A 49 -0.66 7.33 -5.78
CA ILE A 49 0.31 7.59 -4.71
C ILE A 49 1.64 7.95 -5.33
N HIS A 50 2.46 8.63 -4.54
CA HIS A 50 3.85 8.87 -4.89
C HIS A 50 4.71 7.85 -4.15
N ARG A 51 6.00 7.84 -4.47
CA ARG A 51 6.91 6.90 -3.85
C ARG A 51 7.15 7.30 -2.39
N CYS A 52 6.30 6.80 -1.51
CA CYS A 52 6.35 7.12 -0.09
C CYS A 52 6.51 5.88 0.78
N PHE A 53 6.97 4.79 0.18
CA PHE A 53 7.17 3.54 0.92
C PHE A 53 8.61 3.09 0.76
N GLY A 54 9.11 2.39 1.78
CA GLY A 54 10.47 1.88 1.79
C GLY A 54 10.50 0.38 1.99
N GLY A 55 11.63 -0.19 1.75
CA GLY A 55 11.85 -1.60 2.00
C GLY A 55 11.66 -2.51 0.82
#